data_238f18d4082fb133ce52c018c4453317
#
_entry.id   238f18d4082fb133ce52c018c4453317
#
_cell.length_a   1.000
_cell.length_b   1.000
_cell.length_c   1.000
_cell.angle_alpha   90.00
_cell.angle_beta   90.00
_cell.angle_gamma   90.00
#
_symmetry.space_group_name_H-M   'P 1'
#
loop_
_entity.id
_entity.type
_entity.pdbx_description
1 polymer ?
#
loop_
_entity_poly.entity_id
_entity_poly.type
_entity_poly.pdbx_seq_one_letter_code
_entity_poly.pdbx_strand_id
1 'polypeptide(L)'
;PMYPGFDNPDYIIERIEAGAVYGAFFGDNTANDTINTLAGIIGIHEEGSIGMLYVKPQYRHRKLATALETYAFNRALENGWIPYGQIIVGNEASMKLQESMGLHFSKSSVYWMTKNNA
;
A
#
# COMPACT_ATOMS: atom_id res chain seq x y z
N PRO A 1 5.91 8.28 -7.40
CA PRO A 1 5.90 7.44 -8.58
C PRO A 1 5.00 6.25 -8.40
N MET A 2 4.28 5.96 -9.43
CA MET A 2 3.32 4.88 -9.42
C MET A 2 3.97 3.59 -9.92
N TYR A 3 3.52 2.47 -9.38
CA TYR A 3 3.93 1.17 -9.89
C TYR A 3 3.36 0.97 -11.30
N PRO A 4 4.02 0.20 -12.15
CA PRO A 4 3.48 -0.09 -13.48
C PRO A 4 2.07 -0.67 -13.38
N GLY A 5 1.12 -0.10 -14.13
CA GLY A 5 -0.28 -0.51 -14.11
C GLY A 5 -1.10 0.01 -12.95
N PHE A 6 -0.47 0.67 -11.99
CA PHE A 6 -1.13 1.15 -10.78
C PHE A 6 -2.02 2.36 -11.04
N ASP A 7 -1.77 3.08 -12.11
CA ASP A 7 -2.56 4.24 -12.50
C ASP A 7 -3.89 3.88 -13.16
N ASN A 8 -4.18 2.61 -13.32
CA ASN A 8 -5.43 2.16 -13.91
C ASN A 8 -6.53 2.14 -12.84
N PRO A 9 -7.55 3.04 -12.94
CA PRO A 9 -8.61 3.09 -11.93
C PRO A 9 -9.41 1.79 -11.84
N ASP A 10 -9.55 1.06 -12.92
CA ASP A 10 -10.30 -0.20 -12.90
C ASP A 10 -9.64 -1.24 -12.00
N TYR A 11 -8.32 -1.28 -11.99
CA TYR A 11 -7.59 -2.18 -11.10
C TYR A 11 -7.84 -1.84 -9.64
N ILE A 12 -7.77 -0.55 -9.30
CA ILE A 12 -7.98 -0.10 -7.92
C ILE A 12 -9.41 -0.40 -7.48
N ILE A 13 -10.39 -0.15 -8.34
CA ILE A 13 -11.79 -0.44 -8.05
C ILE A 13 -11.99 -1.93 -7.81
N GLU A 14 -11.39 -2.76 -8.63
CA GLU A 14 -11.46 -4.22 -8.45
C GLU A 14 -10.91 -4.65 -7.08
N ARG A 15 -9.75 -4.07 -6.68
CA ARG A 15 -9.18 -4.39 -5.38
C ARG A 15 -10.06 -3.91 -4.22
N ILE A 16 -10.70 -2.75 -4.36
CA ILE A 16 -11.66 -2.26 -3.36
C ILE A 16 -12.85 -3.20 -3.25
N GLU A 17 -13.41 -3.62 -4.38
CA GLU A 17 -14.54 -4.55 -4.39
C GLU A 17 -14.18 -5.89 -3.78
N ALA A 18 -12.94 -6.32 -3.92
CA ALA A 18 -12.44 -7.54 -3.30
C ALA A 18 -12.19 -7.42 -1.80
N GLY A 19 -12.37 -6.23 -1.23
CA GLY A 19 -12.10 -5.99 0.20
C GLY A 19 -10.61 -5.92 0.52
N ALA A 20 -9.77 -5.62 -0.46
CA ALA A 20 -8.32 -5.68 -0.32
C ALA A 20 -7.68 -4.31 -0.08
N VAL A 21 -8.47 -3.28 0.21
CA VAL A 21 -7.95 -1.92 0.44
C VAL A 21 -8.43 -1.42 1.80
N TYR A 22 -7.50 -0.85 2.55
CA TYR A 22 -7.78 -0.23 3.85
C TYR A 22 -7.54 1.26 3.78
N GLY A 23 -8.37 2.04 4.46
CA GLY A 23 -8.23 3.49 4.50
C GLY A 23 -7.99 4.01 5.90
N ALA A 24 -7.23 5.08 6.01
CA ALA A 24 -7.05 5.82 7.25
C ALA A 24 -7.82 7.12 7.16
N PHE A 25 -8.61 7.40 8.18
CA PHE A 25 -9.47 8.58 8.22
C PHE A 25 -9.15 9.43 9.43
N PHE A 26 -9.21 10.74 9.28
CA PHE A 26 -9.08 11.67 10.40
C PHE A 26 -10.44 12.18 10.83
N GLY A 27 -10.56 12.44 12.14
CA GLY A 27 -11.76 13.05 12.70
C GLY A 27 -12.81 12.05 13.11
N ASP A 28 -14.03 12.55 13.34
CA ASP A 28 -15.12 11.80 13.93
C ASP A 28 -15.80 10.87 12.92
N ASN A 29 -15.23 10.45 11.93
CA ASN A 29 -15.79 9.47 10.99
C ASN A 29 -17.33 9.50 10.91
N THR A 30 -17.91 10.72 10.95
CA THR A 30 -19.32 10.88 10.72
C THR A 30 -19.62 10.66 9.25
N ALA A 31 -20.68 9.95 8.97
CA ALA A 31 -20.97 9.38 7.65
C ALA A 31 -20.99 10.39 6.49
N ASN A 32 -21.04 11.68 6.76
CA ASN A 32 -21.28 12.68 5.73
C ASN A 32 -20.02 13.29 5.11
N ASP A 33 -18.81 12.94 5.61
CA ASP A 33 -17.59 13.58 5.15
C ASP A 33 -16.41 12.59 5.01
N THR A 34 -16.70 11.36 4.67
CA THR A 34 -15.72 10.29 4.62
C THR A 34 -14.59 10.59 3.62
N ILE A 35 -14.93 11.14 2.45
CA ILE A 35 -13.93 11.40 1.41
C ILE A 35 -12.97 12.51 1.85
N ASN A 36 -13.48 13.55 2.51
CA ASN A 36 -12.64 14.68 2.93
C ASN A 36 -11.74 14.32 4.10
N THR A 37 -12.14 13.35 4.92
CA THR A 37 -11.35 12.91 6.06
C THR A 37 -10.39 11.77 5.71
N LEU A 38 -10.47 11.21 4.53
CA LEU A 38 -9.56 10.15 4.09
C LEU A 38 -8.14 10.70 3.99
N ALA A 39 -7.24 10.14 4.77
CA ALA A 39 -5.85 10.59 4.84
C ALA A 39 -4.92 9.74 3.98
N GLY A 40 -5.19 8.44 3.87
CA GLY A 40 -4.35 7.55 3.09
C GLY A 40 -4.96 6.18 2.92
N ILE A 41 -4.35 5.39 2.09
CA ILE A 41 -4.77 4.02 1.81
C ILE A 41 -3.57 3.08 1.76
N ILE A 42 -3.85 1.80 1.96
CA ILE A 42 -2.94 0.71 1.68
C ILE A 42 -3.75 -0.47 1.17
N GLY A 43 -3.18 -1.28 0.32
CA GLY A 43 -3.91 -2.40 -0.24
C GLY A 43 -3.08 -3.66 -0.39
N ILE A 44 -3.76 -4.71 -0.82
CA ILE A 44 -3.14 -6.00 -1.09
C ILE A 44 -3.36 -6.29 -2.57
N HIS A 45 -2.26 -6.52 -3.29
CA HIS A 45 -2.30 -6.87 -4.71
C HIS A 45 -2.86 -8.28 -4.91
N GLU A 46 -3.25 -8.58 -6.14
CA GLU A 46 -3.82 -9.88 -6.46
C GLU A 46 -2.91 -11.06 -6.09
N GLU A 47 -1.60 -10.89 -6.25
CA GLU A 47 -0.65 -11.95 -5.93
C GLU A 47 -0.29 -12.01 -4.43
N GLY A 48 -0.88 -11.12 -3.62
CA GLY A 48 -0.73 -11.16 -2.17
C GLY A 48 0.23 -10.16 -1.57
N SER A 49 0.99 -9.42 -2.37
CA SER A 49 1.90 -8.43 -1.82
C SER A 49 1.14 -7.23 -1.27
N ILE A 50 1.66 -6.64 -0.19
CA ILE A 50 1.11 -5.44 0.41
C ILE A 50 1.70 -4.24 -0.34
N GLY A 51 0.83 -3.36 -0.80
CA GLY A 51 1.23 -2.21 -1.59
C GLY A 51 0.12 -1.20 -1.72
N MET A 52 0.12 -0.46 -2.83
CA MET A 52 -0.86 0.61 -3.05
C MET A 52 -0.89 1.63 -1.92
N LEU A 53 0.26 1.83 -1.27
CA LEU A 53 0.37 2.77 -0.17
C LEU A 53 0.37 4.20 -0.70
N TYR A 54 -0.58 4.99 -0.23
CA TYR A 54 -0.65 6.41 -0.58
C TYR A 54 -1.14 7.20 0.62
N VAL A 55 -0.46 8.29 0.92
CA VAL A 55 -0.87 9.24 1.96
C VAL A 55 -1.03 10.60 1.27
N LYS A 56 -2.18 11.25 1.51
CA LYS A 56 -2.42 12.58 0.93
C LYS A 56 -1.35 13.56 1.40
N PRO A 57 -0.90 14.49 0.53
CA PRO A 57 0.20 15.39 0.89
C PRO A 57 0.01 16.15 2.20
N GLN A 58 -1.21 16.60 2.49
CA GLN A 58 -1.48 17.37 3.71
C GLN A 58 -1.39 16.54 4.99
N TYR A 59 -1.35 15.22 4.87
CA TYR A 59 -1.27 14.33 6.02
C TYR A 59 0.08 13.61 6.12
N ARG A 60 1.04 13.97 5.29
CA ARG A 60 2.38 13.37 5.32
C ARG A 60 3.16 13.85 6.53
N HIS A 61 4.23 13.11 6.86
CA HIS A 61 5.11 13.39 8.00
C HIS A 61 4.42 13.23 9.37
N ARG A 62 3.34 12.45 9.43
CA ARG A 62 2.64 12.11 10.66
C ARG A 62 2.67 10.62 10.97
N LYS A 63 3.59 9.90 10.36
CA LYS A 63 3.76 8.45 10.52
C LYS A 63 2.55 7.62 10.09
N LEU A 64 1.71 8.16 9.21
CA LEU A 64 0.55 7.42 8.71
C LEU A 64 0.94 6.24 7.83
N ALA A 65 2.00 6.37 7.04
CA ALA A 65 2.48 5.25 6.22
C ALA A 65 2.86 4.07 7.11
N THR A 66 3.58 4.33 8.20
CA THR A 66 3.95 3.29 9.16
C THR A 66 2.71 2.65 9.79
N ALA A 67 1.74 3.47 10.16
CA ALA A 67 0.51 2.97 10.77
C ALA A 67 -0.28 2.08 9.80
N LEU A 68 -0.41 2.51 8.55
CA LEU A 68 -1.11 1.74 7.53
C LEU A 68 -0.42 0.41 7.24
N GLU A 69 0.90 0.43 7.10
CA GLU A 69 1.66 -0.80 6.87
C GLU A 69 1.58 -1.74 8.06
N THR A 70 1.70 -1.22 9.27
CA THR A 70 1.57 -2.04 10.47
C THR A 70 0.22 -2.71 10.53
N TYR A 71 -0.85 -1.98 10.23
CA TYR A 71 -2.19 -2.53 10.22
C TYR A 71 -2.31 -3.66 9.19
N ALA A 72 -1.85 -3.41 7.96
CA ALA A 72 -1.96 -4.40 6.89
C ALA A 72 -1.14 -5.65 7.17
N PHE A 73 0.06 -5.48 7.71
CA PHE A 73 0.94 -6.60 8.05
C PHE A 73 0.33 -7.43 9.18
N ASN A 74 -0.23 -6.78 10.19
CA ASN A 74 -0.87 -7.50 11.30
C ASN A 74 -2.11 -8.26 10.82
N ARG A 75 -2.89 -7.68 9.92
CA ARG A 75 -4.04 -8.38 9.34
C ARG A 75 -3.59 -9.61 8.56
N ALA A 76 -2.50 -9.51 7.80
CA ALA A 76 -1.97 -10.68 7.09
C ALA A 76 -1.55 -11.78 8.06
N LEU A 77 -0.85 -11.41 9.13
CA LEU A 77 -0.42 -12.39 10.13
C LEU A 77 -1.61 -13.04 10.83
N GLU A 78 -2.65 -12.27 11.15
CA GLU A 78 -3.87 -12.81 11.77
C GLU A 78 -4.55 -13.84 10.88
N ASN A 79 -4.42 -13.69 9.57
CA ASN A 79 -5.00 -14.63 8.61
C ASN A 79 -4.07 -15.79 8.27
N GLY A 80 -2.92 -15.88 8.92
CA GLY A 80 -1.95 -16.95 8.68
C GLY A 80 -1.12 -16.75 7.42
N TRP A 81 -1.10 -15.55 6.87
CA TRP A 81 -0.32 -15.24 5.67
C TRP A 81 1.05 -14.69 6.05
N ILE A 82 2.02 -14.86 5.16
CA ILE A 82 3.32 -14.23 5.31
C ILE A 82 3.25 -12.86 4.63
N PRO A 83 3.33 -11.75 5.40
CA PRO A 83 3.27 -10.43 4.79
C PRO A 83 4.55 -10.11 4.03
N TYR A 84 4.39 -9.60 2.83
CA TYR A 84 5.52 -9.15 2.02
C TYR A 84 5.08 -8.01 1.11
N GLY A 85 6.04 -7.28 0.62
CA GLY A 85 5.80 -6.19 -0.32
C GLY A 85 6.93 -6.09 -1.32
N GLN A 86 6.78 -5.16 -2.23
CA GLN A 86 7.76 -4.89 -3.27
C GLN A 86 8.12 -3.42 -3.27
N ILE A 87 9.38 -3.12 -3.51
CA ILE A 87 9.87 -1.74 -3.57
C ILE A 87 10.59 -1.57 -4.91
N ILE A 88 10.31 -0.45 -5.56
CA ILE A 88 11.02 -0.10 -6.78
C ILE A 88 12.49 0.16 -6.43
N VAL A 89 13.40 -0.49 -7.14
CA VAL A 89 14.84 -0.32 -6.93
C VAL A 89 15.18 1.17 -7.09
N GLY A 90 15.88 1.71 -6.10
CA GLY A 90 16.24 3.13 -6.08
C GLY A 90 15.28 4.02 -5.29
N ASN A 91 14.15 3.50 -4.83
CA ASN A 91 13.24 4.26 -3.98
C ASN A 91 13.75 4.24 -2.54
N GLU A 92 14.68 5.13 -2.23
CA GLU A 92 15.34 5.15 -0.92
C GLU A 92 14.41 5.48 0.23
N ALA A 93 13.44 6.36 0.00
CA ALA A 93 12.49 6.72 1.05
C ALA A 93 11.67 5.51 1.50
N SER A 94 11.21 4.71 0.54
CA SER A 94 10.47 3.50 0.84
C SER A 94 11.36 2.45 1.53
N MET A 95 12.60 2.32 1.08
CA MET A 95 13.54 1.39 1.70
C MET A 95 13.83 1.75 3.15
N LYS A 96 14.01 3.03 3.44
CA LYS A 96 14.23 3.51 4.82
C LYS A 96 13.02 3.24 5.71
N LEU A 97 11.82 3.45 5.17
CA LEU A 97 10.60 3.15 5.91
C LEU A 97 10.55 1.67 6.28
N GLN A 98 10.83 0.79 5.32
CA GLN A 98 10.79 -0.64 5.56
C GLN A 98 11.85 -1.07 6.57
N GLU A 99 13.05 -0.52 6.48
CA GLU A 99 14.09 -0.79 7.46
C GLU A 99 13.68 -0.38 8.87
N SER A 100 13.05 0.78 8.99
CA SER A 100 12.59 1.29 10.30
C SER A 100 11.53 0.39 10.91
N MET A 101 10.81 -0.37 10.12
CA MET A 101 9.82 -1.32 10.58
C MET A 101 10.40 -2.72 10.86
N GLY A 102 11.69 -2.90 10.68
CA GLY A 102 12.35 -4.17 10.94
C GLY A 102 12.16 -5.22 9.86
N LEU A 103 11.79 -4.80 8.66
CA LEU A 103 11.57 -5.74 7.56
C LEU A 103 12.89 -6.12 6.88
N HIS A 104 12.93 -7.33 6.38
CA HIS A 104 14.10 -7.85 5.69
C HIS A 104 13.91 -7.76 4.19
N PHE A 105 14.99 -7.40 3.49
CA PHE A 105 15.00 -7.34 2.03
C PHE A 105 15.53 -8.66 1.46
N SER A 106 14.91 -9.11 0.37
CA SER A 106 15.43 -10.24 -0.35
C SER A 106 16.73 -9.84 -1.07
N LYS A 107 17.57 -10.83 -1.33
CA LYS A 107 18.86 -10.60 -2.03
C LYS A 107 18.68 -10.44 -3.53
N SER A 108 17.55 -10.84 -4.06
CA SER A 108 17.27 -10.79 -5.49
C SER A 108 16.16 -9.77 -5.78
N SER A 109 16.16 -9.29 -7.01
CA SER A 109 15.16 -8.34 -7.49
C SER A 109 14.08 -9.04 -8.28
N VAL A 110 12.89 -8.41 -8.29
CA VAL A 110 11.76 -8.85 -9.11
C VAL A 110 11.65 -7.86 -10.27
N TYR A 111 11.36 -8.37 -11.45
CA TYR A 111 11.17 -7.53 -12.63
C TYR A 111 9.71 -7.55 -13.03
N TRP A 112 9.16 -6.38 -13.29
CA TRP A 112 7.82 -6.25 -13.85
C TRP A 112 7.91 -6.40 -15.36
N MET A 113 7.09 -7.28 -15.89
CA MET A 113 7.03 -7.49 -17.32
C MET A 113 5.61 -7.27 -17.81
N THR A 114 5.48 -6.54 -18.90
CA THR A 114 4.20 -6.34 -19.54
C THR A 114 4.24 -6.96 -20.95
N LYS A 115 3.13 -7.56 -21.35
CA LYS A 115 3.06 -8.11 -22.69
C LYS A 115 2.95 -6.99 -23.69
N ASN A 116 3.84 -6.99 -24.68
CA ASN A 116 3.79 -6.04 -25.76
C ASN A 116 2.75 -6.49 -26.79
N ASN A 117 1.79 -5.61 -27.03
CA ASN A 117 0.70 -5.90 -27.98
C ASN A 117 0.97 -5.42 -29.39
N ALA A 118 2.20 -5.08 -29.71
CA ALA A 118 2.55 -4.65 -31.06
C ALA A 118 2.48 -5.81 -32.06
#